data_013d887d5e0190955711758a323019fc
#
_entry.id   013d887d5e0190955711758a323019fc
#
_cell.length_a   1.000
_cell.length_b   1.000
_cell.length_c   1.000
_cell.angle_alpha   90.00
_cell.angle_beta   90.00
_cell.angle_gamma   90.00
#
_symmetry.space_group_name_H-M   'P 1'
#
loop_
_entity.id
_entity.type
_entity.pdbx_description
1 polymer ?
#
loop_
_entity_poly.entity_id
_entity_poly.type
_entity_poly.pdbx_seq_one_letter_code
_entity_poly.pdbx_strand_id
1 'polypeptide(L)'
;TEGSMLETASALLGEPAVLYKEKINYKLPGGGGYAPHQDAPAYPFIDAHVSCMVAVDDATVENGCLEVVPACHHEVLPMDDAGCIAPDVVASLPWQPVEVPAGWTLWFHSRTPHRSGPNRSAVPRRALYPTYNARSEGDLRAEYYREKLARFAAEGARADGKVKVSLIDDFQGEAV
;
A
#
# COMPACT_ATOMS: atom_id res chain seq x y z
N THR A 1 -0.91 -16.19 -15.68
CA THR A 1 -1.02 -14.84 -15.46
C THR A 1 -1.59 -14.15 -16.67
N GLU A 2 -2.89 -14.20 -16.73
CA GLU A 2 -3.76 -13.64 -17.77
C GLU A 2 -4.97 -13.05 -17.06
N GLY A 3 -5.70 -12.15 -17.71
CA GLY A 3 -6.97 -11.62 -17.24
C GLY A 3 -7.00 -10.11 -17.06
N SER A 4 -8.19 -9.59 -16.81
CA SER A 4 -8.50 -8.15 -16.83
C SER A 4 -7.63 -7.30 -15.90
N MET A 5 -7.20 -7.82 -14.76
CA MET A 5 -6.31 -7.08 -13.86
C MET A 5 -4.93 -6.84 -14.48
N LEU A 6 -4.35 -7.85 -15.13
CA LEU A 6 -3.06 -7.70 -15.80
C LEU A 6 -3.17 -6.77 -17.03
N GLU A 7 -4.28 -6.86 -17.77
CA GLU A 7 -4.58 -5.97 -18.89
C GLU A 7 -4.71 -4.52 -18.42
N THR A 8 -5.43 -4.27 -17.32
CA THR A 8 -5.54 -2.93 -16.75
C THR A 8 -4.19 -2.40 -16.26
N ALA A 9 -3.41 -3.22 -15.55
CA ALA A 9 -2.07 -2.83 -15.11
C ALA A 9 -1.17 -2.47 -16.30
N SER A 10 -1.21 -3.28 -17.38
CA SER A 10 -0.44 -3.04 -18.60
C SER A 10 -0.85 -1.74 -19.29
N ALA A 11 -2.17 -1.46 -19.35
CA ALA A 11 -2.66 -0.20 -19.92
C ALA A 11 -2.22 1.02 -19.10
N LEU A 12 -2.23 0.92 -17.76
CA LEU A 12 -1.78 2.00 -16.88
C LEU A 12 -0.27 2.25 -16.92
N LEU A 13 0.51 1.18 -17.12
CA LEU A 13 1.99 1.27 -17.26
C LEU A 13 2.43 1.63 -18.68
N GLY A 14 1.54 1.52 -19.67
CA GLY A 14 1.84 1.77 -21.09
C GLY A 14 2.61 0.63 -21.80
N GLU A 15 2.83 -0.48 -21.11
CA GLU A 15 3.50 -1.68 -21.62
C GLU A 15 3.06 -2.94 -20.86
N PRO A 16 3.45 -4.17 -21.29
CA PRO A 16 3.11 -5.39 -20.57
C PRO A 16 3.57 -5.35 -19.11
N ALA A 17 2.64 -5.63 -18.18
CA ALA A 17 2.90 -5.66 -16.76
C ALA A 17 3.32 -7.06 -16.27
N VAL A 18 4.04 -7.11 -15.15
CA VAL A 18 4.31 -8.31 -14.36
C VAL A 18 3.94 -8.06 -12.89
N LEU A 19 3.54 -9.12 -12.19
CA LEU A 19 3.21 -9.02 -10.77
C LEU A 19 4.50 -8.85 -9.95
N TYR A 20 4.61 -7.73 -9.25
CA TYR A 20 5.74 -7.43 -8.38
C TYR A 20 5.57 -8.01 -6.98
N LYS A 21 4.43 -7.75 -6.35
CA LYS A 21 4.08 -8.28 -5.03
C LYS A 21 2.57 -8.36 -4.84
N GLU A 22 2.16 -9.06 -3.79
CA GLU A 22 0.79 -9.03 -3.30
C GLU A 22 0.76 -8.92 -1.78
N LYS A 23 -0.31 -8.33 -1.26
CA LYS A 23 -0.60 -8.20 0.17
C LYS A 23 -2.09 -8.42 0.41
N ILE A 24 -2.41 -9.12 1.47
CA ILE A 24 -3.78 -9.19 2.00
C ILE A 24 -3.81 -8.31 3.25
N ASN A 25 -4.76 -7.41 3.32
CA ASN A 25 -4.98 -6.55 4.47
C ASN A 25 -6.28 -6.95 5.17
N TYR A 26 -6.17 -7.34 6.42
CA TYR A 26 -7.27 -7.59 7.33
C TYR A 26 -7.31 -6.47 8.36
N LYS A 27 -8.31 -5.60 8.28
CA LYS A 27 -8.55 -4.59 9.29
C LYS A 27 -9.76 -5.00 10.12
N LEU A 28 -9.48 -5.66 11.26
CA LEU A 28 -10.50 -6.11 12.19
C LEU A 28 -11.19 -4.93 12.88
N PRO A 29 -12.38 -5.11 13.48
CA PRO A 29 -12.98 -4.10 14.36
C PRO A 29 -11.98 -3.62 15.42
N GLY A 30 -11.80 -2.31 15.53
CA GLY A 30 -10.80 -1.70 16.40
C GLY A 30 -9.36 -1.74 15.88
N GLY A 31 -9.12 -2.39 14.73
CA GLY A 31 -7.80 -2.43 14.09
C GLY A 31 -7.31 -1.04 13.69
N GLY A 32 -6.01 -0.81 13.80
CA GLY A 32 -5.35 0.47 13.55
C GLY A 32 -5.34 0.93 12.10
N GLY A 33 -4.90 2.15 11.90
CA GLY A 33 -4.69 2.77 10.60
C GLY A 33 -3.27 2.58 10.06
N TYR A 34 -3.06 3.08 8.86
CA TYR A 34 -1.73 3.24 8.26
C TYR A 34 -1.42 4.73 8.13
N ALA A 35 -0.22 5.12 8.55
CA ALA A 35 0.25 6.49 8.47
C ALA A 35 0.36 6.98 7.02
N PRO A 36 0.36 8.29 6.77
CA PRO A 36 0.56 8.85 5.44
C PRO A 36 1.90 8.44 4.84
N HIS A 37 1.89 7.78 3.68
CA HIS A 37 3.09 7.30 3.00
C HIS A 37 2.93 7.23 1.48
N GLN A 38 4.02 6.98 0.80
CA GLN A 38 4.10 6.56 -0.59
C GLN A 38 4.79 5.20 -0.62
N ASP A 39 4.30 4.28 -1.44
CA ASP A 39 4.84 2.92 -1.52
C ASP A 39 6.24 2.87 -2.18
N ALA A 40 6.50 3.73 -3.17
CA ALA A 40 7.72 3.68 -3.99
C ALA A 40 9.03 3.66 -3.19
N PRO A 41 9.22 4.48 -2.13
CA PRO A 41 10.46 4.46 -1.36
C PRO A 41 10.74 3.14 -0.63
N ALA A 42 9.71 2.34 -0.38
CA ALA A 42 9.83 1.05 0.29
C ALA A 42 10.10 -0.12 -0.67
N TYR A 43 9.94 0.10 -1.97
CA TYR A 43 10.12 -0.94 -2.97
C TYR A 43 11.53 -0.86 -3.57
N PRO A 44 12.39 -1.85 -3.31
CA PRO A 44 13.70 -1.88 -3.93
C PRO A 44 13.60 -2.11 -5.44
N PHE A 45 14.67 -1.79 -6.15
CA PHE A 45 14.97 -2.08 -7.56
C PHE A 45 14.38 -1.12 -8.59
N ILE A 46 13.14 -0.65 -8.42
CA ILE A 46 12.45 0.25 -9.37
C ILE A 46 11.57 1.26 -8.64
N ASP A 47 11.31 2.38 -9.31
CA ASP A 47 10.58 3.52 -8.73
C ASP A 47 9.11 3.62 -9.15
N ALA A 48 8.70 2.87 -10.17
CA ALA A 48 7.37 2.99 -10.75
C ALA A 48 6.59 1.69 -10.70
N HIS A 49 5.52 1.69 -9.95
CA HIS A 49 4.59 0.57 -9.81
C HIS A 49 3.16 1.07 -9.89
N VAL A 50 2.25 0.18 -10.25
CA VAL A 50 0.81 0.39 -10.14
C VAL A 50 0.24 -0.63 -9.17
N SER A 51 -0.40 -0.16 -8.11
CA SER A 51 -1.09 -0.99 -7.13
C SER A 51 -2.59 -1.00 -7.40
N CYS A 52 -3.20 -2.16 -7.21
CA CYS A 52 -4.64 -2.34 -7.25
C CYS A 52 -5.14 -2.73 -5.87
N MET A 53 -5.97 -1.91 -5.25
CA MET A 53 -6.77 -2.36 -4.11
C MET A 53 -8.03 -3.06 -4.64
N VAL A 54 -8.22 -4.32 -4.30
CA VAL A 54 -9.48 -5.05 -4.53
C VAL A 54 -10.24 -5.08 -3.22
N ALA A 55 -11.41 -4.45 -3.18
CA ALA A 55 -12.28 -4.47 -2.01
C ALA A 55 -12.96 -5.85 -1.90
N VAL A 56 -12.58 -6.65 -0.91
CA VAL A 56 -13.27 -7.92 -0.59
C VAL A 56 -14.54 -7.63 0.20
N ASP A 57 -14.48 -6.64 1.09
CA ASP A 57 -15.61 -6.07 1.81
C ASP A 57 -15.74 -4.60 1.40
N ASP A 58 -16.92 -3.99 1.63
CA ASP A 58 -17.09 -2.55 1.43
C ASP A 58 -16.05 -1.78 2.22
N ALA A 59 -15.33 -0.89 1.55
CA ALA A 59 -14.39 0.04 2.18
C ALA A 59 -15.08 1.38 2.37
N THR A 60 -15.33 1.76 3.62
CA THR A 60 -16.03 3.00 3.99
C THR A 60 -15.16 3.86 4.89
N VAL A 61 -15.53 5.13 5.07
CA VAL A 61 -14.84 6.01 6.03
C VAL A 61 -14.86 5.41 7.44
N GLU A 62 -15.98 4.80 7.85
CA GLU A 62 -16.13 4.22 9.18
C GLU A 62 -15.17 3.04 9.42
N ASN A 63 -14.97 2.16 8.42
CA ASN A 63 -14.07 1.02 8.56
C ASN A 63 -12.64 1.28 8.06
N GLY A 64 -12.30 2.55 7.84
CA GLY A 64 -10.97 3.01 7.50
C GLY A 64 -10.59 2.72 6.05
N CYS A 65 -11.38 3.19 5.08
CA CYS A 65 -11.04 3.18 3.66
C CYS A 65 -9.72 3.93 3.40
N LEU A 66 -9.18 3.81 2.19
CA LEU A 66 -8.04 4.63 1.79
C LEU A 66 -8.44 6.10 1.68
N GLU A 67 -7.56 6.96 2.12
CA GLU A 67 -7.53 8.37 1.79
C GLU A 67 -6.32 8.62 0.90
N VAL A 68 -6.50 9.33 -0.20
CA VAL A 68 -5.47 9.60 -1.20
C VAL A 68 -5.33 11.07 -1.48
N VAL A 69 -4.19 11.48 -2.05
CA VAL A 69 -4.01 12.82 -2.61
C VAL A 69 -3.97 12.69 -4.14
N PRO A 70 -5.05 13.05 -4.85
CA PRO A 70 -5.09 12.94 -6.31
C PRO A 70 -4.03 13.80 -7.00
N ALA A 71 -3.54 13.34 -8.16
CA ALA A 71 -2.57 14.06 -9.01
C ALA A 71 -1.23 14.40 -8.32
N CYS A 72 -0.89 13.76 -7.19
CA CYS A 72 0.34 13.99 -6.43
C CYS A 72 1.29 12.76 -6.50
N HIS A 73 1.48 12.20 -7.69
CA HIS A 73 2.30 10.99 -7.90
C HIS A 73 3.56 11.24 -8.75
N HIS A 74 3.87 12.49 -9.07
CA HIS A 74 4.98 12.84 -9.96
C HIS A 74 6.35 12.78 -9.26
N GLU A 75 6.37 12.95 -7.94
CA GLU A 75 7.58 12.99 -7.13
C GLU A 75 7.40 12.25 -5.81
N VAL A 76 8.52 11.92 -5.19
CA VAL A 76 8.56 11.44 -3.81
C VAL A 76 8.56 12.65 -2.89
N LEU A 77 7.60 12.70 -1.98
CA LEU A 77 7.48 13.76 -0.99
C LEU A 77 8.54 13.61 0.12
N PRO A 78 8.88 14.68 0.87
CA PRO A 78 9.72 14.56 2.04
C PRO A 78 9.20 13.52 3.04
N MET A 79 10.10 12.63 3.47
CA MET A 79 9.80 11.51 4.37
C MET A 79 10.51 11.70 5.71
N ASP A 80 9.95 11.13 6.76
CA ASP A 80 10.62 10.96 8.05
C ASP A 80 11.46 9.66 8.10
N ASP A 81 12.13 9.43 9.23
CA ASP A 81 13.00 8.24 9.43
C ASP A 81 12.23 6.92 9.47
N ALA A 82 10.91 6.95 9.68
CA ALA A 82 10.04 5.78 9.63
C ALA A 82 9.57 5.44 8.20
N GLY A 83 9.89 6.29 7.22
CA GLY A 83 9.43 6.16 5.83
C GLY A 83 8.00 6.67 5.61
N CYS A 84 7.50 7.50 6.52
CA CYS A 84 6.22 8.18 6.40
C CYS A 84 6.42 9.59 5.85
N ILE A 85 5.39 10.16 5.23
CA ILE A 85 5.43 11.55 4.75
C ILE A 85 5.57 12.49 5.95
N ALA A 86 6.50 13.45 5.87
CA ALA A 86 6.80 14.40 6.94
C ALA A 86 5.51 15.12 7.43
N PRO A 87 5.32 15.30 8.76
CA PRO A 87 4.06 15.80 9.32
C PRO A 87 3.63 17.19 8.82
N ASP A 88 4.57 18.07 8.55
CA ASP A 88 4.32 19.41 8.01
C ASP A 88 3.79 19.34 6.57
N VAL A 89 4.30 18.41 5.77
CA VAL A 89 3.80 18.14 4.42
C VAL A 89 2.39 17.56 4.48
N VAL A 90 2.16 16.54 5.34
CA VAL A 90 0.86 15.89 5.53
C VAL A 90 -0.24 16.91 5.84
N ALA A 91 0.05 17.92 6.66
CA ALA A 91 -0.92 18.94 7.07
C ALA A 91 -1.37 19.85 5.90
N SER A 92 -0.57 19.97 4.84
CA SER A 92 -0.87 20.80 3.67
C SER A 92 -1.59 20.06 2.53
N LEU A 93 -1.66 18.73 2.59
CA LEU A 93 -2.18 17.92 1.49
C LEU A 93 -3.71 17.80 1.51
N PRO A 94 -4.37 17.86 0.33
CA PRO A 94 -5.82 17.76 0.21
C PRO A 94 -6.30 16.31 0.20
N TRP A 95 -6.26 15.64 1.35
CA TRP A 95 -6.68 14.25 1.51
C TRP A 95 -8.13 14.03 1.14
N GLN A 96 -8.40 13.01 0.36
CA GLN A 96 -9.72 12.61 -0.08
C GLN A 96 -9.98 11.14 0.28
N PRO A 97 -11.03 10.83 1.07
CA PRO A 97 -11.44 9.45 1.30
C PRO A 97 -12.00 8.84 0.02
N VAL A 98 -11.68 7.57 -0.22
CA VAL A 98 -12.18 6.81 -1.36
C VAL A 98 -12.93 5.59 -0.84
N GLU A 99 -14.24 5.69 -0.80
CA GLU A 99 -15.10 4.55 -0.49
C GLU A 99 -15.23 3.63 -1.70
N VAL A 100 -15.06 2.33 -1.50
CA VAL A 100 -15.01 1.33 -2.58
C VAL A 100 -15.94 0.18 -2.21
N PRO A 101 -17.01 -0.07 -2.98
CA PRO A 101 -17.89 -1.22 -2.76
C PRO A 101 -17.16 -2.56 -2.91
N ALA A 102 -17.62 -3.58 -2.22
CA ALA A 102 -17.11 -4.95 -2.37
C ALA A 102 -17.15 -5.40 -3.84
N GLY A 103 -16.08 -6.05 -4.28
CA GLY A 103 -15.90 -6.48 -5.67
C GLY A 103 -15.35 -5.40 -6.62
N TRP A 104 -15.25 -4.15 -6.18
CA TRP A 104 -14.65 -3.07 -6.98
C TRP A 104 -13.15 -2.94 -6.73
N THR A 105 -12.48 -2.19 -7.61
CA THR A 105 -11.03 -1.98 -7.57
C THR A 105 -10.69 -0.49 -7.58
N LEU A 106 -9.65 -0.12 -6.82
CA LEU A 106 -9.04 1.20 -6.85
C LEU A 106 -7.59 1.05 -7.31
N TRP A 107 -7.20 1.75 -8.37
CA TRP A 107 -5.86 1.72 -8.92
C TRP A 107 -5.12 3.01 -8.60
N PHE A 108 -3.86 2.89 -8.19
CA PHE A 108 -3.03 4.04 -7.88
C PHE A 108 -1.54 3.76 -8.14
N HIS A 109 -0.81 4.81 -8.48
CA HIS A 109 0.63 4.76 -8.68
C HIS A 109 1.36 4.63 -7.33
N SER A 110 2.51 3.97 -7.27
CA SER A 110 3.28 3.79 -6.02
C SER A 110 3.75 5.08 -5.37
N ARG A 111 3.80 6.19 -6.12
CA ARG A 111 4.05 7.54 -5.59
C ARG A 111 2.79 8.30 -5.19
N THR A 112 1.60 7.72 -5.31
CA THR A 112 0.38 8.38 -4.80
C THR A 112 0.42 8.41 -3.28
N PRO A 113 0.40 9.59 -2.63
CA PRO A 113 0.30 9.68 -1.19
C PRO A 113 -1.02 9.06 -0.72
N HIS A 114 -0.93 8.15 0.23
CA HIS A 114 -2.11 7.50 0.78
C HIS A 114 -1.95 7.17 2.26
N ARG A 115 -3.08 7.03 2.93
CA ARG A 115 -3.20 6.65 4.34
C ARG A 115 -4.52 5.92 4.57
N SER A 116 -4.74 5.41 5.76
CA SER A 116 -6.07 4.93 6.16
C SER A 116 -6.27 5.06 7.65
N GLY A 117 -7.47 5.45 8.07
CA GLY A 117 -7.87 5.49 9.47
C GLY A 117 -8.07 4.10 10.09
N PRO A 118 -8.33 4.01 11.40
CA PRO A 118 -8.69 2.77 12.07
C PRO A 118 -10.07 2.27 11.61
N ASN A 119 -10.33 0.99 11.79
CA ASN A 119 -11.66 0.42 11.63
C ASN A 119 -12.48 0.65 12.91
N ARG A 120 -13.43 1.57 12.84
CA ARG A 120 -14.36 1.90 13.94
C ARG A 120 -15.69 1.16 13.82
N SER A 121 -15.89 0.38 12.75
CA SER A 121 -17.10 -0.41 12.54
C SER A 121 -17.06 -1.72 13.33
N ALA A 122 -18.20 -2.42 13.38
CA ALA A 122 -18.34 -3.71 14.05
C ALA A 122 -17.95 -4.91 13.14
N VAL A 123 -17.56 -4.65 11.88
CA VAL A 123 -17.25 -5.71 10.90
C VAL A 123 -15.82 -5.59 10.38
N PRO A 124 -15.14 -6.70 10.03
CA PRO A 124 -13.82 -6.63 9.42
C PRO A 124 -13.88 -6.01 8.03
N ARG A 125 -12.78 -5.37 7.61
CA ARG A 125 -12.58 -4.92 6.24
C ARG A 125 -11.36 -5.61 5.65
N ARG A 126 -11.60 -6.41 4.63
CA ARG A 126 -10.55 -7.14 3.90
C ARG A 126 -10.32 -6.50 2.54
N ALA A 127 -9.07 -6.41 2.15
CA ALA A 127 -8.68 -5.95 0.82
C ALA A 127 -7.43 -6.68 0.34
N LEU A 128 -7.33 -6.91 -0.97
CA LEU A 128 -6.13 -7.43 -1.62
C LEU A 128 -5.40 -6.28 -2.29
N TYR A 129 -4.07 -6.35 -2.29
CA TYR A 129 -3.21 -5.33 -2.90
C TYR A 129 -2.15 -6.00 -3.80
N PRO A 130 -2.51 -6.48 -5.01
CA PRO A 130 -1.52 -6.80 -6.03
C PRO A 130 -0.89 -5.52 -6.57
N THR A 131 0.44 -5.52 -6.69
CA THR A 131 1.25 -4.44 -7.24
C THR A 131 2.01 -4.95 -8.44
N TYR A 132 2.06 -4.18 -9.50
CA TYR A 132 2.64 -4.53 -10.78
C TYR A 132 3.72 -3.53 -11.20
N ASN A 133 4.75 -4.02 -11.87
CA ASN A 133 5.74 -3.21 -12.58
C ASN A 133 5.74 -3.51 -14.08
N ALA A 134 6.39 -2.67 -14.84
CA ALA A 134 6.61 -2.87 -16.26
C ALA A 134 7.50 -4.10 -16.53
N ARG A 135 7.17 -4.91 -17.53
CA ARG A 135 7.95 -6.10 -17.89
C ARG A 135 9.37 -5.77 -18.33
N SER A 136 9.58 -4.62 -18.96
CA SER A 136 10.90 -4.15 -19.38
C SER A 136 11.87 -3.99 -18.22
N GLU A 137 11.37 -3.76 -17.01
CA GLU A 137 12.17 -3.64 -15.76
C GLU A 137 12.49 -5.00 -15.13
N GLY A 138 11.86 -6.08 -15.60
CA GLY A 138 12.11 -7.46 -15.17
C GLY A 138 11.01 -8.06 -14.30
N ASP A 139 11.06 -9.38 -14.12
CA ASP A 139 10.25 -10.13 -13.15
C ASP A 139 11.00 -10.17 -11.82
N LEU A 140 10.75 -9.17 -10.98
CA LEU A 140 11.47 -8.91 -9.74
C LEU A 140 10.77 -9.48 -8.49
N ARG A 141 9.65 -10.20 -8.65
CA ARG A 141 8.84 -10.68 -7.52
C ARG A 141 9.63 -11.57 -6.54
N ALA A 142 10.40 -12.53 -7.06
CA ALA A 142 11.20 -13.42 -6.22
C ALA A 142 12.30 -12.66 -5.47
N GLU A 143 12.90 -11.66 -6.12
CA GLU A 143 13.94 -10.81 -5.54
C GLU A 143 13.38 -9.88 -4.47
N TYR A 144 12.22 -9.27 -4.70
CA TYR A 144 11.51 -8.48 -3.70
C TYR A 144 11.25 -9.27 -2.42
N TYR A 145 10.72 -10.51 -2.52
CA TYR A 145 10.43 -11.31 -1.32
C TYR A 145 11.70 -11.77 -0.60
N ARG A 146 12.77 -12.06 -1.32
CA ARG A 146 14.08 -12.37 -0.71
C ARG A 146 14.61 -11.19 0.10
N GLU A 147 14.59 -9.98 -0.48
CA GLU A 147 15.01 -8.75 0.19
C GLU A 147 14.14 -8.44 1.42
N LYS A 148 12.82 -8.55 1.27
CA LYS A 148 11.86 -8.33 2.36
C LYS A 148 12.13 -9.28 3.54
N LEU A 149 12.31 -10.57 3.26
CA LEU A 149 12.60 -11.56 4.32
C LEU A 149 13.94 -11.31 4.98
N ALA A 150 14.96 -10.91 4.22
CA ALA A 150 16.28 -10.55 4.77
C ALA A 150 16.19 -9.34 5.71
N ARG A 151 15.44 -8.30 5.34
CA ARG A 151 15.21 -7.13 6.21
C ARG A 151 14.49 -7.51 7.50
N PHE A 152 13.43 -8.29 7.41
CA PHE A 152 12.69 -8.74 8.61
C PHE A 152 13.54 -9.62 9.53
N ALA A 153 14.41 -10.47 8.97
CA ALA A 153 15.34 -11.27 9.75
C ALA A 153 16.44 -10.43 10.43
N ALA A 154 16.92 -9.37 9.75
CA ALA A 154 17.95 -8.49 10.30
C ALA A 154 17.43 -7.58 11.43
N GLU A 155 16.16 -7.17 11.37
CA GLU A 155 15.55 -6.33 12.39
C GLU A 155 15.24 -7.07 13.69
N GLY A 156 15.20 -8.41 13.68
CA GLY A 156 14.91 -9.24 14.83
C GLY A 156 13.52 -9.04 15.44
N ALA A 157 13.28 -9.59 16.61
CA ALA A 157 12.08 -9.28 17.38
C ALA A 157 12.21 -7.84 17.92
N ARG A 158 11.24 -6.99 17.64
CA ARG A 158 11.24 -5.61 18.16
C ARG A 158 11.23 -5.62 19.68
N ALA A 159 11.99 -4.69 20.27
CA ALA A 159 12.10 -4.57 21.74
C ALA A 159 10.75 -4.28 22.42
N ASP A 160 9.76 -3.74 21.67
CA ASP A 160 8.40 -3.45 22.13
C ASP A 160 7.42 -4.62 21.94
N GLY A 161 7.89 -5.77 21.44
CA GLY A 161 7.05 -6.96 21.20
C GLY A 161 6.09 -6.86 20.01
N LYS A 162 6.13 -5.76 19.25
CA LYS A 162 5.25 -5.58 18.08
C LYS A 162 5.79 -6.32 16.87
N VAL A 163 4.88 -6.85 16.05
CA VAL A 163 5.21 -7.50 14.78
C VAL A 163 5.28 -6.48 13.67
N LYS A 164 6.38 -6.45 12.91
CA LYS A 164 6.47 -5.62 11.72
C LYS A 164 5.58 -6.20 10.62
N VAL A 165 4.63 -5.42 10.14
CA VAL A 165 3.65 -5.83 9.12
C VAL A 165 3.92 -5.22 7.74
N SER A 166 4.82 -4.23 7.65
CA SER A 166 5.17 -3.50 6.43
C SER A 166 6.69 -3.26 6.34
N LEU A 167 7.21 -2.93 5.17
CA LEU A 167 8.57 -2.41 4.99
C LEU A 167 8.69 -0.95 5.46
N ILE A 168 7.58 -0.24 5.51
CA ILE A 168 7.43 1.07 6.12
C ILE A 168 6.89 0.83 7.52
N ASP A 169 7.41 1.52 8.52
CA ASP A 169 6.91 1.43 9.90
C ASP A 169 5.69 2.35 10.11
N ASP A 170 4.67 2.12 9.28
CA ASP A 170 3.52 3.00 9.09
C ASP A 170 2.23 2.51 9.78
N PHE A 171 2.24 1.30 10.36
CA PHE A 171 1.05 0.73 11.00
C PHE A 171 0.79 1.39 12.35
N GLN A 172 -0.38 2.02 12.49
CA GLN A 172 -0.85 2.68 13.71
C GLN A 172 -1.88 1.81 14.42
N GLY A 173 -1.42 0.83 15.18
CA GLY A 173 -2.28 -0.07 15.93
C GLY A 173 -1.54 -1.32 16.38
N GLU A 174 -2.26 -2.27 16.97
CA GLU A 174 -1.73 -3.57 17.34
C GLU A 174 -1.97 -4.57 16.21
N ALA A 175 -0.94 -5.37 15.89
CA ALA A 175 -1.11 -6.51 15.00
C ALA A 175 -1.90 -7.61 15.74
N VAL A 176 -2.95 -8.12 15.11
CA VAL A 176 -3.82 -9.16 15.66
C VAL A 176 -3.37 -10.51 15.13
#